data_158632cbacaea3daae64588457ab7cfa
#
_entry.id   158632cbacaea3daae64588457ab7cfa
#
_cell.length_a   1.000
_cell.length_b   1.000
_cell.length_c   1.000
_cell.angle_alpha   90.00
_cell.angle_beta   90.00
_cell.angle_gamma   90.00
#
_symmetry.space_group_name_H-M   'P 1'
#
loop_
_entity.id
_entity.type
_entity.pdbx_description
1 polymer ?
#
loop_
_entity_poly.entity_id
_entity_poly.type
_entity_poly.pdbx_seq_one_letter_code
_entity_poly.pdbx_strand_id
1 'polypeptide(L)'
;MAKYQAYAEYKGSEVEWLGNVPQHWALVPCRAVVDHIVEKNSNNAFDNYLSLMANIGVIKYEDKGDVGNKKPDDLSKCKIVRKGQLVINSMNYAIGSYGMSPYDGICSPVYIVLQAKKDTFLERFALRVFENTPFQKYLATFGNGILEHRAAINWEDIKNKYVPLPTLNEQKNILDFLDHETTKIDHLIKKQQQLIELLKEKRQAVISHAVTKGLDPNVPMKDSGVEWLGEVPEHWKCIKLKHITTTFEQGWSPQCDSRPAESNEYGVLKVGCVNGGSFRSSENKALPPELEPRLQYLIQKDDLLISRANTKELVGSAAIVDDYYPNLILCDKLYRLRLSKDVLPEMVSLYLSIGVVREQIELSTTGASHSMQNIGQDTIKELYYLLPHCDEAVKILESVKKSNQHFDELTQKAESAISLMQERRMALISAAVTGKIDVRNWQAPTLAGAQTELSA
;
A
#
# COMPACT_ATOMS: atom_id res chain seq x y z
N MET A 1 0.26 28.37 2.24
CA MET A 1 0.95 29.28 1.26
C MET A 1 1.41 30.61 1.87
N ALA A 2 0.97 31.00 3.03
CA ALA A 2 1.40 32.26 3.70
C ALA A 2 2.93 32.37 4.00
N LYS A 3 3.70 31.29 3.85
CA LYS A 3 5.15 31.26 4.10
C LYS A 3 6.00 31.84 2.94
N TYR A 4 5.46 31.87 1.72
CA TYR A 4 6.23 32.25 0.53
C TYR A 4 5.73 33.55 -0.06
N GLN A 5 6.65 34.37 -0.57
CA GLN A 5 6.35 35.67 -1.17
C GLN A 5 5.73 35.49 -2.56
N ALA A 6 4.73 36.30 -2.90
CA ALA A 6 4.16 36.36 -4.24
C ALA A 6 4.92 37.41 -5.09
N TYR A 7 4.82 37.32 -6.42
CA TYR A 7 5.30 38.38 -7.31
C TYR A 7 4.51 39.67 -7.10
N ALA A 8 5.15 40.81 -7.35
CA ALA A 8 4.52 42.11 -7.15
C ALA A 8 3.39 42.36 -8.15
N GLU A 9 3.52 41.90 -9.39
CA GLU A 9 2.59 42.18 -10.48
C GLU A 9 2.22 40.93 -11.24
N TYR A 10 0.94 40.81 -11.61
CA TYR A 10 0.38 39.71 -12.36
C TYR A 10 -0.41 40.22 -13.57
N LYS A 11 -0.53 39.34 -14.59
CA LYS A 11 -1.45 39.48 -15.72
C LYS A 11 -2.32 38.23 -15.85
N GLY A 12 -3.55 38.37 -16.37
CA GLY A 12 -4.40 37.26 -16.76
C GLY A 12 -3.74 36.48 -17.88
N SER A 13 -3.69 35.16 -17.74
CA SER A 13 -3.14 34.27 -18.78
C SER A 13 -4.11 33.98 -19.92
N GLU A 14 -5.42 34.14 -19.68
CA GLU A 14 -6.50 33.67 -20.57
C GLU A 14 -6.43 32.15 -20.83
N VAL A 15 -5.61 31.41 -20.05
CA VAL A 15 -5.45 29.98 -20.11
C VAL A 15 -6.07 29.38 -18.86
N GLU A 16 -7.11 28.55 -19.02
CA GLU A 16 -7.96 28.05 -17.96
C GLU A 16 -7.19 27.44 -16.76
N TRP A 17 -6.17 26.61 -17.02
CA TRP A 17 -5.41 25.94 -15.98
C TRP A 17 -4.37 26.80 -15.26
N LEU A 18 -3.97 27.96 -15.84
CA LEU A 18 -2.93 28.83 -15.30
C LEU A 18 -3.49 29.95 -14.41
N GLY A 19 -4.63 30.53 -14.81
CA GLY A 19 -5.16 31.73 -14.19
C GLY A 19 -4.20 32.92 -14.38
N ASN A 20 -3.85 33.66 -13.30
CA ASN A 20 -2.90 34.78 -13.35
C ASN A 20 -1.46 34.26 -13.28
N VAL A 21 -0.57 34.89 -14.08
CA VAL A 21 0.88 34.61 -14.10
C VAL A 21 1.65 35.90 -13.86
N PRO A 22 2.91 35.86 -13.40
CA PRO A 22 3.74 37.07 -13.25
C PRO A 22 3.77 37.91 -14.52
N GLN A 23 3.71 39.22 -14.39
CA GLN A 23 3.59 40.18 -15.50
C GLN A 23 4.66 39.97 -16.59
N HIS A 24 5.89 39.62 -16.20
CA HIS A 24 7.03 39.47 -17.10
C HIS A 24 7.16 38.06 -17.72
N TRP A 25 6.36 37.09 -17.28
CA TRP A 25 6.43 35.75 -17.89
C TRP A 25 5.77 35.74 -19.26
N ALA A 26 6.40 35.05 -20.21
CA ALA A 26 5.77 34.75 -21.49
C ALA A 26 4.84 33.57 -21.38
N LEU A 27 3.86 33.49 -22.26
CA LEU A 27 2.98 32.35 -22.48
C LEU A 27 3.22 31.85 -23.89
N VAL A 28 3.58 30.59 -24.02
CA VAL A 28 3.96 30.00 -25.32
C VAL A 28 3.29 28.65 -25.51
N PRO A 29 2.98 28.25 -26.77
CA PRO A 29 2.47 26.90 -27.03
C PRO A 29 3.54 25.84 -26.77
N CYS A 30 3.15 24.65 -26.34
CA CYS A 30 4.08 23.55 -26.04
C CYS A 30 5.09 23.28 -27.16
N ARG A 31 4.68 23.37 -28.44
CA ARG A 31 5.59 23.23 -29.61
C ARG A 31 6.72 24.27 -29.66
N ALA A 32 6.59 25.38 -28.96
CA ALA A 32 7.64 26.38 -28.93
C ALA A 32 8.79 25.98 -27.96
N VAL A 33 8.51 25.15 -26.97
CA VAL A 33 9.45 24.82 -25.88
C VAL A 33 9.87 23.35 -25.85
N VAL A 34 9.09 22.44 -26.47
CA VAL A 34 9.43 21.02 -26.58
C VAL A 34 9.26 20.52 -28.01
N ASP A 35 10.06 19.56 -28.41
CA ASP A 35 9.98 18.84 -29.68
C ASP A 35 9.43 17.44 -29.42
N HIS A 36 8.51 16.99 -30.28
CA HIS A 36 8.00 15.61 -30.26
C HIS A 36 8.94 14.68 -31.00
N ILE A 37 9.48 13.71 -30.30
CA ILE A 37 10.44 12.74 -30.85
C ILE A 37 9.70 11.47 -31.27
N VAL A 38 9.82 11.11 -32.55
CA VAL A 38 9.17 9.93 -33.16
C VAL A 38 10.23 9.00 -33.75
N GLU A 39 11.27 8.71 -33.01
CA GLU A 39 12.34 7.81 -33.44
C GLU A 39 11.97 6.36 -33.10
N LYS A 40 11.87 5.48 -34.13
CA LYS A 40 11.55 4.07 -33.94
C LYS A 40 12.84 3.24 -33.86
N ASN A 41 12.80 2.15 -33.12
CA ASN A 41 13.87 1.18 -32.97
C ASN A 41 13.98 0.23 -34.20
N SER A 42 13.74 0.73 -35.42
CA SER A 42 13.61 -0.09 -36.62
C SER A 42 14.84 -0.98 -36.92
N ASN A 43 16.00 -0.56 -36.46
CA ASN A 43 17.26 -1.30 -36.63
C ASN A 43 17.64 -2.14 -35.41
N ASN A 44 16.73 -2.30 -34.43
CA ASN A 44 16.98 -2.97 -33.16
C ASN A 44 18.27 -2.47 -32.45
N ALA A 45 18.51 -1.14 -32.52
CA ALA A 45 19.69 -0.51 -31.94
C ALA A 45 19.69 -0.57 -30.39
N PHE A 46 18.54 -0.76 -29.78
CA PHE A 46 18.36 -0.90 -28.34
C PHE A 46 17.51 -2.13 -28.02
N ASP A 47 17.85 -2.82 -26.92
CA ASP A 47 17.14 -3.98 -26.37
C ASP A 47 16.62 -3.75 -24.94
N ASN A 48 17.13 -2.71 -24.24
CA ASN A 48 16.73 -2.32 -22.92
C ASN A 48 15.35 -1.62 -22.93
N TYR A 49 14.34 -2.40 -22.62
CA TYR A 49 12.97 -1.89 -22.56
C TYR A 49 12.74 -1.15 -21.25
N LEU A 50 12.18 0.06 -21.36
CA LEU A 50 11.87 0.94 -20.23
C LEU A 50 10.37 0.96 -19.97
N SER A 51 10.00 0.89 -18.71
CA SER A 51 8.62 1.01 -18.23
C SER A 51 8.35 2.39 -17.67
N LEU A 52 7.16 2.90 -17.90
CA LEU A 52 6.69 4.13 -17.31
C LEU A 52 5.63 3.79 -16.27
N MET A 53 5.97 4.03 -15.00
CA MET A 53 5.12 3.73 -13.85
C MET A 53 4.49 5.01 -13.30
N ALA A 54 3.19 4.94 -12.99
CA ALA A 54 2.48 6.07 -12.40
C ALA A 54 3.12 6.52 -11.08
N ASN A 55 3.31 7.83 -10.93
CA ASN A 55 3.92 8.47 -9.76
C ASN A 55 5.38 8.07 -9.44
N ILE A 56 6.00 7.22 -10.28
CA ILE A 56 7.40 6.78 -10.13
C ILE A 56 8.25 7.35 -11.28
N GLY A 57 7.70 7.35 -12.51
CA GLY A 57 8.39 7.77 -13.71
C GLY A 57 8.96 6.61 -14.52
N VAL A 58 10.05 6.87 -15.26
CA VAL A 58 10.70 5.89 -16.15
C VAL A 58 11.68 5.03 -15.37
N ILE A 59 11.49 3.73 -15.42
CA ILE A 59 12.34 2.71 -14.78
C ILE A 59 12.74 1.61 -15.78
N LYS A 60 13.70 0.78 -15.44
CA LYS A 60 13.99 -0.42 -16.22
C LYS A 60 12.85 -1.42 -16.11
N TYR A 61 12.63 -2.21 -17.15
CA TYR A 61 11.56 -3.19 -17.18
C TYR A 61 11.69 -4.24 -16.08
N GLU A 62 12.91 -4.65 -15.76
CA GLU A 62 13.22 -5.65 -14.74
C GLU A 62 12.83 -5.17 -13.33
N ASP A 63 12.84 -3.86 -13.10
CA ASP A 63 12.59 -3.27 -11.77
C ASP A 63 11.10 -3.07 -11.47
N LYS A 64 10.19 -3.32 -12.44
CA LYS A 64 8.75 -3.04 -12.25
C LYS A 64 7.97 -4.16 -11.57
N GLY A 65 8.53 -5.37 -11.42
CA GLY A 65 7.81 -6.56 -10.97
C GLY A 65 6.70 -6.99 -11.96
N ASP A 66 5.65 -7.62 -11.46
CA ASP A 66 4.53 -8.14 -12.28
C ASP A 66 3.42 -7.11 -12.56
N VAL A 67 3.69 -5.82 -12.39
CA VAL A 67 2.72 -4.74 -12.61
C VAL A 67 2.95 -4.01 -13.93
N GLY A 68 1.88 -3.46 -14.53
CA GLY A 68 1.94 -2.64 -15.73
C GLY A 68 2.06 -3.44 -17.03
N ASN A 69 2.44 -2.76 -18.11
CA ASN A 69 2.45 -3.33 -19.46
C ASN A 69 3.56 -4.39 -19.62
N LYS A 70 3.25 -5.46 -20.37
CA LYS A 70 4.25 -6.46 -20.75
C LYS A 70 5.18 -5.91 -21.84
N LYS A 71 6.44 -6.35 -21.82
CA LYS A 71 7.39 -6.09 -22.91
C LYS A 71 6.88 -6.79 -24.17
N PRO A 72 6.79 -6.09 -25.33
CA PRO A 72 6.39 -6.73 -26.57
C PRO A 72 7.51 -7.64 -27.11
N ASP A 73 7.15 -8.67 -27.85
CA ASP A 73 8.10 -9.57 -28.51
C ASP A 73 8.85 -8.87 -29.65
N ASP A 74 8.16 -7.99 -30.40
CA ASP A 74 8.74 -7.20 -31.49
C ASP A 74 9.13 -5.80 -30.99
N LEU A 75 10.41 -5.61 -30.77
CA LEU A 75 10.98 -4.34 -30.29
C LEU A 75 11.19 -3.31 -31.40
N SER A 76 11.09 -3.68 -32.66
CA SER A 76 11.33 -2.77 -33.80
C SER A 76 10.29 -1.64 -33.87
N LYS A 77 9.09 -1.87 -33.34
CA LYS A 77 7.99 -0.90 -33.27
C LYS A 77 8.09 0.05 -32.08
N CYS A 78 8.94 -0.24 -31.12
CA CYS A 78 9.14 0.59 -29.93
C CYS A 78 9.77 1.93 -30.31
N LYS A 79 9.51 2.96 -29.48
CA LYS A 79 10.15 4.26 -29.63
C LYS A 79 11.46 4.29 -28.88
N ILE A 80 12.49 4.89 -29.49
CA ILE A 80 13.74 5.18 -28.80
C ILE A 80 13.49 6.37 -27.86
N VAL A 81 14.01 6.27 -26.67
CA VAL A 81 14.02 7.34 -25.67
C VAL A 81 15.43 7.50 -25.14
N ARG A 82 15.86 8.75 -24.98
CA ARG A 82 17.18 9.10 -24.46
C ARG A 82 17.09 9.74 -23.08
N LYS A 83 18.17 9.64 -22.34
CA LYS A 83 18.31 10.31 -21.04
C LYS A 83 17.99 11.80 -21.15
N GLY A 84 17.16 12.29 -20.22
CA GLY A 84 16.69 13.69 -20.18
C GLY A 84 15.46 13.95 -21.01
N GLN A 85 14.92 12.98 -21.77
CA GLN A 85 13.64 13.13 -22.47
C GLN A 85 12.47 12.85 -21.55
N LEU A 86 11.42 13.64 -21.70
CA LEU A 86 10.15 13.46 -21.01
C LEU A 86 9.31 12.42 -21.74
N VAL A 87 8.88 11.40 -21.03
CA VAL A 87 8.02 10.32 -21.53
C VAL A 87 6.66 10.43 -20.88
N ILE A 88 5.61 10.39 -21.68
CA ILE A 88 4.22 10.48 -21.25
C ILE A 88 3.46 9.26 -21.77
N ASN A 89 2.76 8.56 -20.89
CA ASN A 89 1.81 7.55 -21.33
C ASN A 89 0.53 8.23 -21.82
N SER A 90 0.27 8.13 -23.10
CA SER A 90 -0.87 8.79 -23.72
C SER A 90 -2.23 8.35 -23.14
N MET A 91 -2.33 7.11 -22.67
CA MET A 91 -3.58 6.54 -22.14
C MET A 91 -3.80 6.78 -20.64
N ASN A 92 -2.73 7.04 -19.89
CA ASN A 92 -2.75 7.12 -18.43
C ASN A 92 -2.13 8.42 -17.90
N TYR A 93 -2.09 9.46 -18.70
CA TYR A 93 -1.46 10.74 -18.31
C TYR A 93 -2.11 11.35 -17.07
N ALA A 94 -3.43 11.36 -17.01
CA ALA A 94 -4.19 11.95 -15.91
C ALA A 94 -3.96 11.29 -14.53
N ILE A 95 -3.41 10.07 -14.51
CA ILE A 95 -3.11 9.33 -13.27
C ILE A 95 -1.61 9.33 -12.94
N GLY A 96 -0.83 10.29 -13.48
CA GLY A 96 0.58 10.44 -13.12
C GLY A 96 1.55 9.57 -13.91
N SER A 97 1.15 9.03 -15.08
CA SER A 97 2.02 8.22 -15.93
C SER A 97 2.84 9.10 -16.88
N TYR A 98 3.85 9.76 -16.34
CA TYR A 98 4.86 10.57 -17.03
C TYR A 98 6.17 10.52 -16.24
N GLY A 99 7.27 10.83 -16.88
CA GLY A 99 8.57 10.91 -16.23
C GLY A 99 9.69 11.29 -17.18
N MET A 100 10.75 11.88 -16.64
CA MET A 100 11.98 12.08 -17.37
C MET A 100 12.78 10.78 -17.36
N SER A 101 13.27 10.36 -18.54
CA SER A 101 14.08 9.15 -18.63
C SER A 101 15.48 9.36 -18.06
N PRO A 102 15.89 8.56 -17.07
CA PRO A 102 17.28 8.57 -16.59
C PRO A 102 18.19 7.67 -17.44
N TYR A 103 17.63 6.97 -18.43
CA TYR A 103 18.31 5.98 -19.27
C TYR A 103 18.09 6.26 -20.75
N ASP A 104 19.05 5.80 -21.56
CA ASP A 104 18.81 5.55 -22.98
C ASP A 104 18.19 4.16 -23.14
N GLY A 105 17.23 4.00 -24.04
CA GLY A 105 16.54 2.73 -24.24
C GLY A 105 15.33 2.85 -25.14
N ILE A 106 14.42 1.92 -25.03
CA ILE A 106 13.17 1.88 -25.79
C ILE A 106 11.95 1.80 -24.88
N CYS A 107 10.88 2.40 -25.34
CA CYS A 107 9.59 2.39 -24.62
C CYS A 107 8.43 2.02 -25.54
N SER A 108 7.26 1.86 -24.97
CA SER A 108 6.04 1.53 -25.72
C SER A 108 5.78 2.50 -26.88
N PRO A 109 5.35 2.02 -28.04
CA PRO A 109 5.02 2.86 -29.21
C PRO A 109 3.89 3.86 -28.96
N VAL A 110 3.03 3.59 -27.96
CA VAL A 110 1.92 4.50 -27.61
C VAL A 110 2.37 5.68 -26.73
N TYR A 111 3.59 5.67 -26.19
CA TYR A 111 4.07 6.77 -25.38
C TYR A 111 4.45 7.99 -26.25
N ILE A 112 4.28 9.18 -25.67
CA ILE A 112 4.72 10.44 -26.27
C ILE A 112 6.09 10.74 -25.67
N VAL A 113 7.10 10.95 -26.53
CA VAL A 113 8.46 11.31 -26.12
C VAL A 113 8.70 12.76 -26.50
N LEU A 114 9.09 13.60 -25.54
CA LEU A 114 9.31 15.03 -25.73
C LEU A 114 10.75 15.39 -25.34
N GLN A 115 11.39 16.23 -26.17
CA GLN A 115 12.68 16.82 -25.88
C GLN A 115 12.52 18.31 -25.61
N ALA A 116 12.95 18.77 -24.44
CA ALA A 116 12.97 20.20 -24.14
C ALA A 116 14.01 20.92 -25.01
N LYS A 117 13.66 22.14 -25.46
CA LYS A 117 14.56 23.04 -26.20
C LYS A 117 15.44 23.79 -25.22
N LYS A 118 16.67 23.30 -25.04
CA LYS A 118 17.59 23.71 -23.94
C LYS A 118 17.84 25.21 -23.83
N ASP A 119 17.79 25.92 -24.94
CA ASP A 119 18.04 27.38 -24.96
C ASP A 119 16.86 28.20 -24.44
N THR A 120 15.70 27.59 -24.23
CA THR A 120 14.47 28.26 -23.77
C THR A 120 13.79 27.55 -22.61
N PHE A 121 13.92 26.22 -22.52
CA PHE A 121 13.15 25.43 -21.57
C PHE A 121 14.01 24.31 -20.99
N LEU A 122 14.30 24.35 -19.70
CA LEU A 122 15.10 23.34 -19.03
C LEU A 122 14.31 22.01 -18.95
N GLU A 123 15.00 20.89 -19.21
CA GLU A 123 14.41 19.53 -19.20
C GLU A 123 13.62 19.26 -17.91
N ARG A 124 14.22 19.56 -16.77
CA ARG A 124 13.58 19.34 -15.46
C ARG A 124 12.42 20.31 -15.21
N PHE A 125 12.46 21.52 -15.76
CA PHE A 125 11.34 22.46 -15.68
C PHE A 125 10.17 21.96 -16.55
N ALA A 126 10.46 21.40 -17.73
CA ALA A 126 9.45 20.74 -18.56
C ALA A 126 8.74 19.63 -17.77
N LEU A 127 9.49 18.76 -17.07
CA LEU A 127 8.88 17.75 -16.19
C LEU A 127 7.93 18.39 -15.18
N ARG A 128 8.37 19.46 -14.48
CA ARG A 128 7.55 20.14 -13.45
C ARG A 128 6.26 20.73 -14.01
N VAL A 129 6.30 21.25 -15.25
CA VAL A 129 5.09 21.74 -15.93
C VAL A 129 4.14 20.60 -16.30
N PHE A 130 4.67 19.50 -16.87
CA PHE A 130 3.85 18.37 -17.31
C PHE A 130 3.35 17.50 -16.15
N GLU A 131 4.02 17.48 -15.00
CA GLU A 131 3.53 16.81 -13.78
C GLU A 131 2.53 17.65 -12.97
N ASN A 132 2.29 18.91 -13.38
CA ASN A 132 1.36 19.79 -12.70
C ASN A 132 -0.07 19.28 -12.83
N THR A 133 -0.70 18.96 -11.71
CA THR A 133 -2.08 18.40 -11.68
C THR A 133 -3.11 19.27 -12.40
N PRO A 134 -3.15 20.62 -12.26
CA PRO A 134 -4.02 21.48 -13.08
C PRO A 134 -3.80 21.30 -14.57
N PHE A 135 -2.54 21.21 -15.03
CA PHE A 135 -2.25 20.99 -16.45
C PHE A 135 -2.68 19.60 -16.95
N GLN A 136 -2.47 18.57 -16.14
CA GLN A 136 -2.93 17.21 -16.45
C GLN A 136 -4.46 17.16 -16.60
N LYS A 137 -5.19 17.73 -15.65
CA LYS A 137 -6.66 17.82 -15.70
C LYS A 137 -7.12 18.58 -16.94
N TYR A 138 -6.47 19.70 -17.24
CA TYR A 138 -6.76 20.49 -18.43
C TYR A 138 -6.51 19.68 -19.73
N LEU A 139 -5.39 18.97 -19.84
CA LEU A 139 -5.10 18.14 -21.01
C LEU A 139 -6.07 16.96 -21.14
N ALA A 140 -6.52 16.39 -20.04
CA ALA A 140 -7.48 15.29 -20.05
C ALA A 140 -8.83 15.67 -20.69
N THR A 141 -9.22 16.96 -20.67
CA THR A 141 -10.45 17.45 -21.33
C THR A 141 -10.39 17.37 -22.86
N PHE A 142 -9.19 17.22 -23.44
CA PHE A 142 -8.99 17.11 -24.91
C PHE A 142 -8.77 15.66 -25.36
N GLY A 143 -8.69 14.70 -24.43
CA GLY A 143 -8.50 13.31 -24.77
C GLY A 143 -9.73 12.68 -25.40
N ASN A 144 -9.50 11.74 -26.33
CA ASN A 144 -10.54 10.96 -26.97
C ASN A 144 -10.75 9.63 -26.23
N GLY A 145 -11.94 9.37 -25.69
CA GLY A 145 -12.29 8.10 -25.04
C GLY A 145 -13.67 8.10 -24.40
N ILE A 146 -14.30 6.92 -24.34
CA ILE A 146 -15.66 6.74 -23.78
C ILE A 146 -15.66 6.66 -22.24
N LEU A 147 -14.50 6.43 -21.63
CA LEU A 147 -14.35 6.32 -20.17
C LEU A 147 -13.51 7.50 -19.65
N GLU A 148 -14.03 8.21 -18.68
CA GLU A 148 -13.37 9.37 -18.01
C GLU A 148 -11.92 9.13 -17.59
N HIS A 149 -11.54 7.87 -17.30
CA HIS A 149 -10.21 7.49 -16.84
C HIS A 149 -9.27 6.95 -17.93
N ARG A 150 -9.71 6.88 -19.20
CA ARG A 150 -8.95 6.34 -20.35
C ARG A 150 -9.02 7.22 -21.59
N ALA A 151 -9.16 8.52 -21.41
CA ALA A 151 -9.05 9.47 -22.50
C ALA A 151 -7.59 9.48 -23.00
N ALA A 152 -7.34 8.93 -24.17
CA ALA A 152 -6.03 8.97 -24.79
C ALA A 152 -5.75 10.37 -25.33
N ILE A 153 -4.61 10.96 -24.93
CA ILE A 153 -4.09 12.21 -25.50
C ILE A 153 -3.01 11.90 -26.53
N ASN A 154 -2.86 12.76 -27.50
CA ASN A 154 -1.79 12.67 -28.50
C ASN A 154 -1.05 14.02 -28.61
N TRP A 155 0.03 14.04 -29.39
CA TRP A 155 0.81 15.27 -29.56
C TRP A 155 0.01 16.42 -30.16
N GLU A 156 -0.93 16.15 -31.07
CA GLU A 156 -1.79 17.16 -31.71
C GLU A 156 -2.67 17.87 -30.66
N ASP A 157 -3.10 17.14 -29.63
CA ASP A 157 -3.89 17.70 -28.55
C ASP A 157 -3.04 18.61 -27.63
N ILE A 158 -1.74 18.30 -27.48
CA ILE A 158 -0.81 19.00 -26.59
C ILE A 158 -0.14 20.19 -27.25
N LYS A 159 0.31 20.07 -28.50
CA LYS A 159 1.27 21.00 -29.15
C LYS A 159 0.88 22.47 -29.13
N ASN A 160 -0.40 22.75 -29.16
CA ASN A 160 -0.96 24.12 -29.19
C ASN A 160 -1.41 24.63 -27.82
N LYS A 161 -1.29 23.82 -26.76
CA LYS A 161 -1.65 24.27 -25.42
C LYS A 161 -0.55 25.16 -24.85
N TYR A 162 -0.96 26.22 -24.16
CA TYR A 162 -0.04 27.21 -23.63
C TYR A 162 0.52 26.80 -22.28
N VAL A 163 1.83 27.05 -22.10
CA VAL A 163 2.58 26.86 -20.88
C VAL A 163 3.32 28.14 -20.49
N PRO A 164 3.60 28.36 -19.20
CA PRO A 164 4.35 29.52 -18.74
C PRO A 164 5.83 29.36 -19.13
N LEU A 165 6.43 30.47 -19.52
CA LEU A 165 7.84 30.55 -19.88
C LEU A 165 8.52 31.67 -19.05
N PRO A 166 9.02 31.34 -17.85
CA PRO A 166 9.96 32.19 -17.11
C PRO A 166 11.30 32.25 -17.83
N THR A 167 12.16 33.19 -17.44
CA THR A 167 13.56 33.21 -17.91
C THR A 167 14.31 31.96 -17.45
N LEU A 168 15.35 31.55 -18.17
CA LEU A 168 16.15 30.37 -17.80
C LEU A 168 16.69 30.45 -16.36
N ASN A 169 17.05 31.63 -15.90
CA ASN A 169 17.51 31.87 -14.53
C ASN A 169 16.38 31.62 -13.51
N GLU A 170 15.16 32.08 -13.80
CA GLU A 170 13.99 31.82 -12.95
C GLU A 170 13.61 30.33 -12.97
N GLN A 171 13.66 29.66 -14.14
CA GLN A 171 13.44 28.21 -14.22
C GLN A 171 14.42 27.46 -13.31
N LYS A 172 15.69 27.86 -13.31
CA LYS A 172 16.70 27.28 -12.41
C LYS A 172 16.37 27.53 -10.95
N ASN A 173 16.04 28.78 -10.57
CA ASN A 173 15.69 29.12 -9.19
C ASN A 173 14.42 28.35 -8.73
N ILE A 174 13.42 28.18 -9.62
CA ILE A 174 12.23 27.35 -9.34
C ILE A 174 12.63 25.91 -9.08
N LEU A 175 13.53 25.34 -9.89
CA LEU A 175 14.01 23.98 -9.71
C LEU A 175 14.79 23.81 -8.40
N ASP A 176 15.71 24.71 -8.11
CA ASP A 176 16.52 24.67 -6.88
C ASP A 176 15.62 24.79 -5.62
N PHE A 177 14.64 25.68 -5.67
CA PHE A 177 13.62 25.83 -4.62
C PHE A 177 12.78 24.53 -4.46
N LEU A 178 12.26 24.01 -5.57
CA LEU A 178 11.45 22.78 -5.53
C LEU A 178 12.25 21.59 -5.06
N ASP A 179 13.50 21.43 -5.49
CA ASP A 179 14.37 20.35 -5.02
C ASP A 179 14.56 20.40 -3.52
N HIS A 180 14.83 21.57 -2.99
CA HIS A 180 15.01 21.76 -1.54
C HIS A 180 13.76 21.42 -0.76
N GLU A 181 12.62 21.99 -1.14
CA GLU A 181 11.36 21.82 -0.39
C GLU A 181 10.76 20.43 -0.57
N THR A 182 10.81 19.87 -1.81
CA THR A 182 10.28 18.51 -2.03
C THR A 182 11.15 17.45 -1.38
N THR A 183 12.49 17.61 -1.35
CA THR A 183 13.37 16.68 -0.63
C THR A 183 13.05 16.61 0.85
N LYS A 184 12.76 17.76 1.48
CA LYS A 184 12.32 17.79 2.89
C LYS A 184 11.01 17.02 3.07
N ILE A 185 10.04 17.25 2.20
CA ILE A 185 8.73 16.57 2.26
C ILE A 185 8.91 15.06 2.05
N ASP A 186 9.67 14.66 1.04
CA ASP A 186 9.91 13.24 0.72
C ASP A 186 10.64 12.52 1.88
N HIS A 187 11.58 13.22 2.55
CA HIS A 187 12.24 12.71 3.76
C HIS A 187 11.24 12.50 4.92
N LEU A 188 10.35 13.46 5.14
CA LEU A 188 9.32 13.37 6.18
C LEU A 188 8.33 12.22 5.89
N ILE A 189 7.90 12.06 4.63
CA ILE A 189 7.05 10.94 4.21
C ILE A 189 7.74 9.60 4.53
N LYS A 190 9.01 9.48 4.16
CA LYS A 190 9.80 8.26 4.46
C LYS A 190 9.87 7.99 5.97
N LYS A 191 10.06 9.02 6.79
CA LYS A 191 10.06 8.85 8.26
C LYS A 191 8.70 8.40 8.80
N GLN A 192 7.59 8.92 8.25
CA GLN A 192 6.26 8.46 8.65
C GLN A 192 5.99 7.01 8.24
N GLN A 193 6.44 6.60 7.06
CA GLN A 193 6.37 5.20 6.62
C GLN A 193 7.16 4.27 7.55
N GLN A 194 8.39 4.67 7.94
CA GLN A 194 9.19 3.93 8.91
C GLN A 194 8.50 3.86 10.29
N LEU A 195 7.86 4.95 10.72
CA LEU A 195 7.09 4.96 11.97
C LEU A 195 5.95 3.94 11.93
N ILE A 196 5.22 3.84 10.81
CA ILE A 196 4.13 2.86 10.65
C ILE A 196 4.68 1.42 10.80
N GLU A 197 5.82 1.10 10.18
CA GLU A 197 6.43 -0.23 10.34
C GLU A 197 6.87 -0.50 11.79
N LEU A 198 7.51 0.45 12.44
CA LEU A 198 7.88 0.33 13.86
C LEU A 198 6.67 0.18 14.79
N LEU A 199 5.55 0.84 14.48
CA LEU A 199 4.30 0.69 15.25
C LEU A 199 3.71 -0.73 15.08
N LYS A 200 3.80 -1.32 13.89
CA LYS A 200 3.40 -2.72 13.65
C LYS A 200 4.25 -3.70 14.46
N GLU A 201 5.58 -3.53 14.40
CA GLU A 201 6.50 -4.36 15.17
C GLU A 201 6.25 -4.22 16.68
N LYS A 202 6.08 -2.99 17.17
CA LYS A 202 5.80 -2.71 18.58
C LYS A 202 4.47 -3.33 19.02
N ARG A 203 3.43 -3.26 18.19
CA ARG A 203 2.14 -3.92 18.45
C ARG A 203 2.33 -5.42 18.65
N GLN A 204 3.04 -6.08 17.73
CA GLN A 204 3.30 -7.52 17.84
C GLN A 204 4.12 -7.87 19.10
N ALA A 205 5.12 -7.06 19.44
CA ALA A 205 5.90 -7.26 20.65
C ALA A 205 5.06 -7.11 21.93
N VAL A 206 4.16 -6.10 21.99
CA VAL A 206 3.26 -5.89 23.14
C VAL A 206 2.29 -7.07 23.29
N ILE A 207 1.69 -7.52 22.18
CA ILE A 207 0.79 -8.68 22.19
C ILE A 207 1.56 -9.92 22.66
N SER A 208 2.71 -10.20 22.03
CA SER A 208 3.52 -11.37 22.36
C SER A 208 3.91 -11.38 23.86
N HIS A 209 4.38 -10.24 24.36
CA HIS A 209 4.72 -10.10 25.78
C HIS A 209 3.51 -10.37 26.69
N ALA A 210 2.37 -9.75 26.40
CA ALA A 210 1.17 -9.89 27.23
C ALA A 210 0.68 -11.33 27.32
N VAL A 211 0.69 -12.09 26.21
CA VAL A 211 0.19 -13.47 26.17
C VAL A 211 1.22 -14.53 26.57
N THR A 212 2.50 -14.15 26.78
CA THR A 212 3.56 -15.08 27.20
C THR A 212 4.18 -14.76 28.55
N LYS A 213 4.15 -13.49 28.98
CA LYS A 213 4.78 -12.99 30.22
C LYS A 213 3.79 -12.35 31.19
N GLY A 214 2.53 -12.11 30.76
CA GLY A 214 1.55 -11.38 31.54
C GLY A 214 1.75 -9.86 31.52
N LEU A 215 1.06 -9.17 32.43
CA LEU A 215 1.09 -7.70 32.51
C LEU A 215 1.97 -7.17 33.64
N ASP A 216 2.21 -7.96 34.68
CA ASP A 216 3.03 -7.56 35.82
C ASP A 216 4.49 -8.01 35.63
N PRO A 217 5.45 -7.08 35.51
CA PRO A 217 6.85 -7.42 35.30
C PRO A 217 7.54 -8.01 36.53
N ASN A 218 6.88 -7.98 37.70
CA ASN A 218 7.45 -8.42 38.98
C ASN A 218 7.03 -9.85 39.38
N VAL A 219 6.21 -10.53 38.57
CA VAL A 219 5.82 -11.93 38.88
C VAL A 219 7.02 -12.85 38.82
N PRO A 220 7.15 -13.83 39.71
CA PRO A 220 8.15 -14.87 39.60
C PRO A 220 8.00 -15.64 38.32
N MET A 221 9.12 -15.91 37.67
CA MET A 221 9.18 -16.63 36.40
C MET A 221 9.73 -18.04 36.61
N LYS A 222 9.32 -18.99 35.76
CA LYS A 222 9.87 -20.35 35.70
C LYS A 222 10.18 -20.73 34.26
N ASP A 223 11.10 -21.65 34.09
CA ASP A 223 11.30 -22.30 32.77
C ASP A 223 10.01 -23.04 32.36
N SER A 224 9.54 -22.76 31.15
CA SER A 224 8.36 -23.42 30.59
C SER A 224 8.58 -24.91 30.29
N GLY A 225 9.84 -25.36 30.18
CA GLY A 225 10.22 -26.66 29.64
C GLY A 225 10.08 -26.77 28.13
N VAL A 226 9.84 -25.67 27.45
CA VAL A 226 9.67 -25.58 25.98
C VAL A 226 10.64 -24.54 25.44
N GLU A 227 11.65 -24.93 24.69
CA GLU A 227 12.77 -24.11 24.25
C GLU A 227 12.34 -22.77 23.63
N TRP A 228 11.38 -22.79 22.73
CA TRP A 228 10.91 -21.60 22.01
C TRP A 228 10.01 -20.66 22.83
N LEU A 229 9.49 -21.10 24.00
CA LEU A 229 8.71 -20.27 24.94
C LEU A 229 9.60 -19.59 26.00
N GLY A 230 10.72 -20.24 26.36
CA GLY A 230 11.61 -19.79 27.42
C GLY A 230 10.91 -19.71 28.79
N GLU A 231 11.19 -18.65 29.55
CA GLU A 231 10.59 -18.41 30.86
C GLU A 231 9.16 -17.89 30.74
N VAL A 232 8.29 -18.32 31.68
CA VAL A 232 6.87 -17.96 31.77
C VAL A 232 6.51 -17.66 33.24
N PRO A 233 5.40 -16.93 33.53
CA PRO A 233 4.95 -16.72 34.90
C PRO A 233 4.80 -18.03 35.66
N GLU A 234 5.33 -18.13 36.87
CA GLU A 234 5.40 -19.36 37.68
C GLU A 234 4.01 -19.97 37.89
N HIS A 235 2.98 -19.13 38.06
CA HIS A 235 1.60 -19.54 38.33
C HIS A 235 0.85 -19.97 37.06
N TRP A 236 1.39 -19.73 35.82
CA TRP A 236 0.76 -20.19 34.60
C TRP A 236 1.04 -21.67 34.34
N LYS A 237 0.08 -22.35 33.70
CA LYS A 237 0.25 -23.73 33.28
C LYS A 237 0.66 -23.79 31.81
N CYS A 238 1.79 -24.45 31.53
CA CYS A 238 2.18 -24.79 30.16
C CYS A 238 1.57 -26.14 29.79
N ILE A 239 0.61 -26.17 28.90
CA ILE A 239 -0.15 -27.35 28.52
C ILE A 239 -0.31 -27.43 27.00
N LYS A 240 -0.69 -28.58 26.46
CA LYS A 240 -1.01 -28.72 25.03
C LYS A 240 -2.46 -28.29 24.75
N LEU A 241 -2.71 -27.67 23.58
CA LEU A 241 -4.06 -27.24 23.20
C LEU A 241 -5.12 -28.32 23.28
N LYS A 242 -4.76 -29.58 23.02
CA LYS A 242 -5.67 -30.74 23.16
C LYS A 242 -6.30 -30.84 24.54
N HIS A 243 -5.64 -30.40 25.60
CA HIS A 243 -6.15 -30.52 26.99
C HIS A 243 -7.20 -29.46 27.34
N ILE A 244 -7.32 -28.40 26.54
CA ILE A 244 -8.35 -27.37 26.70
C ILE A 244 -9.40 -27.39 25.58
N THR A 245 -9.27 -28.27 24.60
CA THR A 245 -10.19 -28.41 23.48
C THR A 245 -11.21 -29.49 23.76
N THR A 246 -12.50 -29.15 23.75
CA THR A 246 -13.61 -30.08 23.93
C THR A 246 -14.08 -30.66 22.60
N THR A 247 -14.01 -29.88 21.52
CA THR A 247 -14.41 -30.33 20.17
C THR A 247 -13.35 -29.84 19.17
N PHE A 248 -12.95 -30.72 18.26
CA PHE A 248 -12.04 -30.42 17.15
C PHE A 248 -12.61 -31.04 15.88
N GLU A 249 -13.07 -30.18 14.98
CA GLU A 249 -13.78 -30.61 13.77
C GLU A 249 -13.20 -29.97 12.53
N GLN A 250 -13.36 -30.66 11.41
CA GLN A 250 -13.09 -30.14 10.06
C GLN A 250 -14.42 -30.10 9.30
N GLY A 251 -14.64 -29.07 8.50
CA GLY A 251 -15.89 -28.87 7.80
C GLY A 251 -16.02 -29.63 6.49
N TRP A 252 -16.90 -29.17 5.63
CA TRP A 252 -17.29 -29.75 4.37
C TRP A 252 -17.25 -28.69 3.25
N SER A 253 -16.72 -29.05 2.09
CA SER A 253 -16.62 -28.20 0.93
C SER A 253 -17.26 -28.80 -0.30
N PRO A 254 -18.56 -28.61 -0.49
CA PRO A 254 -19.23 -28.93 -1.74
C PRO A 254 -18.84 -27.97 -2.85
N GLN A 255 -19.25 -28.27 -4.06
CA GLN A 255 -19.19 -27.29 -5.14
C GLN A 255 -20.23 -26.19 -4.87
N CYS A 256 -19.78 -24.94 -4.73
CA CYS A 256 -20.59 -23.78 -4.40
C CYS A 256 -20.51 -22.73 -5.49
N ASP A 257 -21.50 -21.82 -5.53
CA ASP A 257 -21.48 -20.63 -6.35
C ASP A 257 -20.36 -19.69 -5.92
N SER A 258 -19.76 -18.96 -6.88
CA SER A 258 -18.64 -18.06 -6.56
C SER A 258 -19.03 -16.79 -5.82
N ARG A 259 -20.33 -16.47 -5.71
CA ARG A 259 -20.87 -15.33 -4.96
C ARG A 259 -21.04 -15.62 -3.48
N PRO A 260 -21.03 -14.63 -2.59
CA PRO A 260 -21.48 -14.79 -1.23
C PRO A 260 -22.97 -15.20 -1.15
N ALA A 261 -23.33 -15.93 -0.10
CA ALA A 261 -24.72 -16.28 0.20
C ALA A 261 -25.53 -15.03 0.62
N GLU A 262 -26.78 -14.98 0.20
CA GLU A 262 -27.76 -14.01 0.66
C GLU A 262 -28.31 -14.41 2.04
N SER A 263 -29.10 -13.53 2.68
CA SER A 263 -29.59 -13.73 4.05
C SER A 263 -30.47 -14.97 4.24
N ASN A 264 -31.13 -15.43 3.17
CA ASN A 264 -32.00 -16.61 3.15
C ASN A 264 -31.31 -17.87 2.58
N GLU A 265 -30.02 -17.80 2.26
CA GLU A 265 -29.23 -18.89 1.72
C GLU A 265 -28.20 -19.39 2.73
N TYR A 266 -27.80 -20.66 2.59
CA TYR A 266 -26.65 -21.16 3.33
C TYR A 266 -25.36 -20.79 2.62
N GLY A 267 -24.35 -20.36 3.41
CA GLY A 267 -23.01 -20.01 2.93
C GLY A 267 -21.96 -20.95 3.48
N VAL A 268 -21.10 -21.48 2.61
CA VAL A 268 -19.92 -22.25 3.00
C VAL A 268 -18.72 -21.31 3.12
N LEU A 269 -18.13 -21.23 4.31
CA LEU A 269 -17.00 -20.32 4.59
C LEU A 269 -15.83 -20.60 3.65
N LYS A 270 -15.15 -19.55 3.23
CA LYS A 270 -13.82 -19.62 2.61
C LYS A 270 -12.75 -19.55 3.68
N VAL A 271 -11.55 -20.08 3.39
CA VAL A 271 -10.41 -19.99 4.30
C VAL A 271 -10.03 -18.54 4.62
N GLY A 272 -10.33 -17.61 3.73
CA GLY A 272 -10.10 -16.17 3.92
C GLY A 272 -10.83 -15.55 5.11
N CYS A 273 -11.89 -16.21 5.62
CA CYS A 273 -12.71 -15.68 6.72
C CYS A 273 -11.93 -15.49 8.04
N VAL A 274 -10.79 -16.17 8.22
CA VAL A 274 -9.93 -16.08 9.43
C VAL A 274 -8.62 -15.31 9.21
N ASN A 275 -8.37 -14.83 8.00
CA ASN A 275 -7.12 -14.12 7.69
C ASN A 275 -7.06 -12.78 8.43
N GLY A 276 -5.94 -12.51 9.11
CA GLY A 276 -5.73 -11.27 9.85
C GLY A 276 -6.30 -11.26 11.27
N GLY A 277 -6.73 -12.42 11.79
CA GLY A 277 -7.13 -12.57 13.21
C GLY A 277 -8.53 -12.05 13.53
N SER A 278 -9.30 -11.60 12.54
CA SER A 278 -10.70 -11.17 12.68
C SER A 278 -11.60 -12.02 11.79
N PHE A 279 -12.73 -12.45 12.31
CA PHE A 279 -13.71 -13.21 11.54
C PHE A 279 -14.40 -12.32 10.51
N ARG A 280 -14.51 -12.80 9.28
CA ARG A 280 -15.18 -12.13 8.17
C ARG A 280 -16.29 -13.01 7.59
N SER A 281 -17.51 -12.77 8.02
CA SER A 281 -18.71 -13.53 7.60
C SER A 281 -18.98 -13.43 6.09
N SER A 282 -18.59 -12.33 5.43
CA SER A 282 -18.72 -12.13 3.97
C SER A 282 -17.82 -13.03 3.13
N GLU A 283 -16.77 -13.61 3.73
CA GLU A 283 -15.89 -14.57 3.07
C GLU A 283 -16.53 -15.97 3.05
N ASN A 284 -17.57 -16.13 2.26
CA ASN A 284 -18.29 -17.37 2.05
C ASN A 284 -18.66 -17.56 0.57
N LYS A 285 -19.24 -18.71 0.24
CA LYS A 285 -19.79 -19.08 -1.07
C LYS A 285 -21.18 -19.62 -0.88
N ALA A 286 -22.14 -19.19 -1.71
CA ALA A 286 -23.51 -19.67 -1.62
C ALA A 286 -23.60 -21.16 -1.92
N LEU A 287 -24.24 -21.92 -1.03
CA LEU A 287 -24.57 -23.31 -1.23
C LEU A 287 -25.68 -23.42 -2.28
N PRO A 288 -25.52 -24.18 -3.36
CA PRO A 288 -26.58 -24.38 -4.34
C PRO A 288 -27.84 -24.96 -3.70
N PRO A 289 -29.04 -24.52 -4.13
CA PRO A 289 -30.32 -24.94 -3.53
C PRO A 289 -30.62 -26.44 -3.68
N GLU A 290 -29.93 -27.09 -4.61
CA GLU A 290 -30.05 -28.57 -4.81
C GLU A 290 -29.30 -29.37 -3.78
N LEU A 291 -28.44 -28.73 -2.98
CA LEU A 291 -27.63 -29.38 -1.96
C LEU A 291 -28.21 -29.14 -0.56
N GLU A 292 -28.50 -30.22 0.15
CA GLU A 292 -28.94 -30.11 1.54
C GLU A 292 -27.80 -29.61 2.45
N PRO A 293 -28.05 -28.58 3.27
CA PRO A 293 -27.06 -28.06 4.17
C PRO A 293 -26.75 -29.04 5.30
N ARG A 294 -25.46 -29.26 5.57
CA ARG A 294 -25.02 -30.11 6.69
C ARG A 294 -25.01 -29.34 8.00
N LEU A 295 -26.13 -29.29 8.70
CA LEU A 295 -26.35 -28.48 9.89
C LEU A 295 -25.35 -28.73 11.03
N GLN A 296 -24.74 -29.89 11.09
CA GLN A 296 -23.68 -30.20 12.06
C GLN A 296 -22.45 -29.29 11.92
N TYR A 297 -22.22 -28.72 10.74
CA TYR A 297 -21.12 -27.79 10.45
C TYR A 297 -21.51 -26.32 10.57
N LEU A 298 -22.73 -25.99 11.03
CA LEU A 298 -23.08 -24.63 11.34
C LEU A 298 -22.12 -24.07 12.40
N ILE A 299 -21.59 -22.89 12.13
CA ILE A 299 -20.74 -22.20 13.10
C ILE A 299 -21.59 -21.57 14.20
N GLN A 300 -21.00 -21.42 15.38
CA GLN A 300 -21.64 -20.80 16.54
C GLN A 300 -20.74 -19.66 17.05
N LYS A 301 -21.34 -18.71 17.74
CA LYS A 301 -20.59 -17.70 18.46
C LYS A 301 -19.57 -18.36 19.38
N ASP A 302 -18.38 -17.76 19.47
CA ASP A 302 -17.23 -18.23 20.25
C ASP A 302 -16.55 -19.52 19.70
N ASP A 303 -16.98 -20.04 18.55
CA ASP A 303 -16.20 -21.06 17.84
C ASP A 303 -14.86 -20.44 17.40
N LEU A 304 -13.75 -21.09 17.76
CA LEU A 304 -12.42 -20.72 17.28
C LEU A 304 -12.16 -21.42 15.95
N LEU A 305 -12.02 -20.66 14.87
CA LEU A 305 -11.74 -21.17 13.55
C LEU A 305 -10.25 -21.01 13.21
N ILE A 306 -9.63 -22.04 12.66
CA ILE A 306 -8.20 -22.07 12.30
C ILE A 306 -8.07 -22.49 10.84
N SER A 307 -7.28 -21.77 10.05
CA SER A 307 -7.04 -22.13 8.65
C SER A 307 -6.13 -23.37 8.56
N ARG A 308 -6.70 -24.46 8.01
CA ARG A 308 -5.99 -25.73 7.75
C ARG A 308 -5.12 -25.66 6.51
N ALA A 309 -5.57 -24.97 5.47
CA ALA A 309 -4.93 -24.92 4.15
C ALA A 309 -4.93 -23.49 3.62
N ASN A 310 -3.75 -22.91 3.43
CA ASN A 310 -3.57 -21.51 2.97
C ASN A 310 -2.15 -21.30 2.41
N THR A 311 -1.79 -20.06 2.09
CA THR A 311 -0.38 -19.71 1.82
C THR A 311 0.46 -19.96 3.08
N LYS A 312 1.78 -20.01 2.92
CA LYS A 312 2.71 -20.24 4.03
C LYS A 312 2.51 -19.24 5.16
N GLU A 313 2.30 -17.99 4.85
CA GLU A 313 2.14 -16.88 5.81
C GLU A 313 0.77 -16.93 6.52
N LEU A 314 -0.23 -17.54 5.92
CA LEU A 314 -1.62 -17.50 6.39
C LEU A 314 -2.14 -18.84 6.93
N VAL A 315 -1.47 -19.95 6.65
CA VAL A 315 -1.86 -21.26 7.22
C VAL A 315 -1.77 -21.21 8.74
N GLY A 316 -2.76 -21.76 9.45
CA GLY A 316 -2.87 -21.64 10.91
C GLY A 316 -3.36 -20.27 11.41
N SER A 317 -3.77 -19.34 10.53
CA SER A 317 -4.47 -18.12 10.97
C SER A 317 -5.73 -18.49 11.72
N ALA A 318 -5.99 -17.81 12.82
CA ALA A 318 -7.10 -18.09 13.71
C ALA A 318 -8.00 -16.86 13.89
N ALA A 319 -9.30 -17.05 13.97
CA ALA A 319 -10.26 -16.02 14.31
C ALA A 319 -11.45 -16.63 15.08
N ILE A 320 -12.15 -15.80 15.83
CA ILE A 320 -13.31 -16.20 16.62
C ILE A 320 -14.56 -15.71 15.93
N VAL A 321 -15.55 -16.57 15.88
CA VAL A 321 -16.91 -16.23 15.43
C VAL A 321 -17.51 -15.26 16.44
N ASP A 322 -17.65 -14.00 16.04
CA ASP A 322 -17.95 -12.86 16.90
C ASP A 322 -19.45 -12.66 17.16
N ASP A 323 -20.33 -13.24 16.32
CA ASP A 323 -21.77 -13.07 16.41
C ASP A 323 -22.52 -14.34 16.02
N TYR A 324 -23.83 -14.28 15.98
CA TYR A 324 -24.71 -15.36 15.57
C TYR A 324 -24.93 -15.36 14.05
N TYR A 325 -24.50 -16.44 13.39
CA TYR A 325 -24.63 -16.65 11.94
C TYR A 325 -25.37 -17.96 11.66
N PRO A 326 -26.71 -17.95 11.58
CA PRO A 326 -27.54 -19.17 11.53
C PRO A 326 -27.40 -19.99 10.25
N ASN A 327 -26.79 -19.44 9.21
CA ASN A 327 -26.71 -20.02 7.89
C ASN A 327 -25.26 -20.19 7.34
N LEU A 328 -24.24 -19.98 8.18
CA LEU A 328 -22.85 -20.19 7.75
C LEU A 328 -22.31 -21.55 8.19
N ILE A 329 -21.71 -22.24 7.22
CA ILE A 329 -21.22 -23.62 7.34
C ILE A 329 -19.69 -23.63 7.25
N LEU A 330 -19.05 -24.39 8.12
CA LEU A 330 -17.61 -24.63 8.15
C LEU A 330 -17.15 -25.38 6.90
N CYS A 331 -16.10 -24.90 6.21
CA CYS A 331 -15.49 -25.60 5.07
C CYS A 331 -14.37 -26.56 5.50
N ASP A 332 -13.97 -27.46 4.58
CA ASP A 332 -12.90 -28.43 4.79
C ASP A 332 -11.49 -27.84 4.96
N LYS A 333 -11.31 -26.56 4.57
CA LYS A 333 -10.06 -25.81 4.72
C LYS A 333 -9.93 -25.10 6.07
N LEU A 334 -10.91 -25.29 6.95
CA LEU A 334 -10.94 -24.74 8.29
C LEU A 334 -11.09 -25.86 9.33
N TYR A 335 -10.42 -25.69 10.46
CA TYR A 335 -10.71 -26.39 11.69
C TYR A 335 -11.58 -25.51 12.57
N ARG A 336 -12.54 -26.12 13.27
CA ARG A 336 -13.33 -25.52 14.35
C ARG A 336 -12.91 -26.16 15.68
N LEU A 337 -12.54 -25.30 16.63
CA LEU A 337 -12.25 -25.70 18.01
C LEU A 337 -13.29 -25.09 18.93
N ARG A 338 -13.81 -25.90 19.85
CA ARG A 338 -14.55 -25.45 21.02
C ARG A 338 -13.71 -25.73 22.24
N LEU A 339 -13.60 -24.75 23.11
CA LEU A 339 -12.69 -24.79 24.25
C LEU A 339 -13.45 -25.11 25.53
N SER A 340 -12.72 -25.47 26.57
CA SER A 340 -13.26 -25.66 27.91
C SER A 340 -13.79 -24.34 28.44
N LYS A 341 -14.81 -24.37 29.29
CA LYS A 341 -15.54 -23.18 29.81
C LYS A 341 -14.64 -22.14 30.50
N ASP A 342 -13.55 -22.59 31.07
CA ASP A 342 -12.59 -21.71 31.81
C ASP A 342 -11.52 -21.09 30.89
N VAL A 343 -11.59 -21.32 29.57
CA VAL A 343 -10.63 -20.80 28.58
C VAL A 343 -11.32 -19.83 27.65
N LEU A 344 -10.80 -18.61 27.60
CA LEU A 344 -11.31 -17.58 26.68
C LEU A 344 -10.79 -17.84 25.26
N PRO A 345 -11.68 -18.04 24.26
CA PRO A 345 -11.26 -18.28 22.89
C PRO A 345 -10.41 -17.14 22.31
N GLU A 346 -10.70 -15.89 22.71
CA GLU A 346 -9.94 -14.70 22.30
C GLU A 346 -8.47 -14.80 22.71
N MET A 347 -8.21 -15.30 23.93
CA MET A 347 -6.85 -15.45 24.42
C MET A 347 -6.08 -16.50 23.60
N VAL A 348 -6.73 -17.60 23.21
CA VAL A 348 -6.14 -18.64 22.36
C VAL A 348 -5.90 -18.12 20.95
N SER A 349 -6.87 -17.40 20.37
CA SER A 349 -6.73 -16.77 19.06
C SER A 349 -5.55 -15.79 19.03
N LEU A 350 -5.45 -14.96 20.05
CA LEU A 350 -4.36 -13.99 20.20
C LEU A 350 -3.00 -14.69 20.36
N TYR A 351 -2.93 -15.75 21.17
CA TYR A 351 -1.73 -16.56 21.33
C TYR A 351 -1.29 -17.23 20.02
N LEU A 352 -2.22 -17.76 19.21
CA LEU A 352 -1.91 -18.34 17.92
C LEU A 352 -1.39 -17.30 16.89
N SER A 353 -1.60 -16.02 17.13
CA SER A 353 -1.16 -14.94 16.24
C SER A 353 0.28 -14.45 16.50
N ILE A 354 0.90 -14.79 17.64
CA ILE A 354 2.25 -14.29 17.97
C ILE A 354 3.34 -14.98 17.15
N GLY A 355 4.41 -14.25 16.83
CA GLY A 355 5.46 -14.69 15.92
C GLY A 355 6.07 -16.06 16.28
N VAL A 356 6.40 -16.29 17.54
CA VAL A 356 7.01 -17.56 17.99
C VAL A 356 6.08 -18.78 17.79
N VAL A 357 4.78 -18.60 17.99
CA VAL A 357 3.78 -19.69 17.74
C VAL A 357 3.55 -19.88 16.26
N ARG A 358 3.49 -18.78 15.49
CA ARG A 358 3.40 -18.82 14.03
C ARG A 358 4.56 -19.58 13.41
N GLU A 359 5.77 -19.35 13.89
CA GLU A 359 6.97 -20.07 13.44
C GLU A 359 6.85 -21.58 13.67
N GLN A 360 6.35 -22.01 14.84
CA GLN A 360 6.13 -23.44 15.12
C GLN A 360 5.08 -24.06 14.17
N ILE A 361 4.03 -23.32 13.86
CA ILE A 361 3.01 -23.75 12.89
C ILE A 361 3.66 -23.89 11.50
N GLU A 362 4.42 -22.89 11.05
CA GLU A 362 5.09 -22.89 9.75
C GLU A 362 6.10 -24.04 9.60
N LEU A 363 6.90 -24.31 10.63
CA LEU A 363 7.85 -25.45 10.65
C LEU A 363 7.17 -26.80 10.51
N SER A 364 5.90 -26.90 10.93
CA SER A 364 5.09 -28.14 10.90
C SER A 364 4.21 -28.25 9.64
N THR A 365 4.31 -27.31 8.69
CA THR A 365 3.52 -27.33 7.46
C THR A 365 4.02 -28.38 6.48
N THR A 366 3.09 -28.92 5.70
CA THR A 366 3.36 -29.83 4.58
C THR A 366 2.74 -29.27 3.31
N GLY A 367 3.44 -29.34 2.18
CA GLY A 367 2.93 -28.90 0.89
C GLY A 367 4.04 -28.68 -0.14
N ALA A 368 3.75 -28.97 -1.41
CA ALA A 368 4.71 -28.86 -2.50
C ALA A 368 4.89 -27.43 -3.06
N SER A 369 4.01 -26.48 -2.69
CA SER A 369 4.08 -25.09 -3.18
C SER A 369 3.86 -24.07 -2.07
N HIS A 370 4.49 -22.89 -2.19
CA HIS A 370 4.25 -21.76 -1.27
C HIS A 370 2.77 -21.30 -1.24
N SER A 371 2.04 -21.53 -2.31
CA SER A 371 0.64 -21.09 -2.45
C SER A 371 -0.37 -21.96 -1.75
N MET A 372 0.01 -23.21 -1.37
CA MET A 372 -0.88 -24.11 -0.65
C MET A 372 -0.10 -24.99 0.32
N GLN A 373 -0.01 -24.51 1.56
CA GLN A 373 0.51 -25.24 2.71
C GLN A 373 -0.65 -25.79 3.53
N ASN A 374 -0.43 -26.95 4.14
CA ASN A 374 -1.43 -27.61 4.97
C ASN A 374 -0.85 -27.95 6.34
N ILE A 375 -1.71 -27.92 7.37
CA ILE A 375 -1.38 -28.40 8.71
C ILE A 375 -2.34 -29.51 9.12
N GLY A 376 -1.81 -30.52 9.81
CA GLY A 376 -2.59 -31.60 10.40
C GLY A 376 -3.29 -31.14 11.67
N GLN A 377 -4.34 -31.89 12.07
CA GLN A 377 -5.01 -31.66 13.34
C GLN A 377 -4.04 -31.80 14.52
N ASP A 378 -3.14 -32.78 14.43
CA ASP A 378 -2.17 -33.07 15.50
C ASP A 378 -1.17 -31.92 15.67
N THR A 379 -0.81 -31.22 14.60
CA THR A 379 0.02 -30.02 14.71
C THR A 379 -0.60 -29.01 15.65
N ILE A 380 -1.89 -28.72 15.52
CA ILE A 380 -2.59 -27.77 16.39
C ILE A 380 -2.81 -28.35 17.80
N LYS A 381 -3.21 -29.61 17.89
CA LYS A 381 -3.48 -30.26 19.18
C LYS A 381 -2.26 -30.40 20.07
N GLU A 382 -1.08 -30.58 19.47
CA GLU A 382 0.19 -30.74 20.19
C GLU A 382 0.94 -29.44 20.46
N LEU A 383 0.46 -28.26 19.92
CA LEU A 383 1.00 -26.97 20.28
C LEU A 383 0.89 -26.71 21.78
N TYR A 384 1.98 -26.25 22.36
CA TYR A 384 1.97 -25.74 23.73
C TYR A 384 1.20 -24.45 23.82
N TYR A 385 0.44 -24.29 24.87
CA TYR A 385 -0.35 -23.11 25.21
C TYR A 385 -0.10 -22.72 26.66
N LEU A 386 0.01 -21.43 26.91
CA LEU A 386 0.17 -20.87 28.23
C LEU A 386 -1.20 -20.48 28.78
N LEU A 387 -1.63 -21.21 29.82
CA LEU A 387 -2.94 -21.03 30.43
C LEU A 387 -2.81 -20.15 31.71
N PRO A 388 -3.16 -18.87 31.64
CA PRO A 388 -3.34 -18.00 32.80
C PRO A 388 -4.61 -18.34 33.55
N HIS A 389 -4.79 -17.77 34.75
CA HIS A 389 -6.10 -17.75 35.40
C HIS A 389 -7.10 -16.89 34.58
N CYS A 390 -8.38 -17.25 34.61
CA CYS A 390 -9.40 -16.60 33.79
C CYS A 390 -9.47 -15.06 34.02
N ASP A 391 -9.40 -14.59 35.27
CA ASP A 391 -9.43 -13.16 35.60
C ASP A 391 -8.20 -12.41 35.05
N GLU A 392 -7.06 -13.08 34.99
CA GLU A 392 -5.84 -12.51 34.41
C GLU A 392 -5.93 -12.49 32.87
N ALA A 393 -6.48 -13.52 32.25
CA ALA A 393 -6.73 -13.57 30.83
C ALA A 393 -7.65 -12.40 30.37
N VAL A 394 -8.72 -12.11 31.14
CA VAL A 394 -9.59 -10.95 30.88
C VAL A 394 -8.79 -9.64 30.90
N LYS A 395 -7.96 -9.43 31.94
CA LYS A 395 -7.14 -8.21 32.05
C LYS A 395 -6.14 -8.09 30.89
N ILE A 396 -5.54 -9.20 30.48
CA ILE A 396 -4.62 -9.23 29.33
C ILE A 396 -5.37 -8.81 28.06
N LEU A 397 -6.54 -9.38 27.79
CA LEU A 397 -7.35 -9.04 26.63
C LEU A 397 -7.76 -7.57 26.61
N GLU A 398 -8.20 -7.02 27.75
CA GLU A 398 -8.54 -5.60 27.89
C GLU A 398 -7.33 -4.69 27.62
N SER A 399 -6.17 -5.04 28.17
CA SER A 399 -4.91 -4.29 27.98
C SER A 399 -4.47 -4.32 26.53
N VAL A 400 -4.51 -5.49 25.87
CA VAL A 400 -4.18 -5.65 24.45
C VAL A 400 -5.16 -4.89 23.57
N LYS A 401 -6.45 -4.95 23.86
CA LYS A 401 -7.48 -4.19 23.14
C LYS A 401 -7.22 -2.68 23.19
N LYS A 402 -6.93 -2.16 24.40
CA LYS A 402 -6.59 -0.74 24.58
C LYS A 402 -5.31 -0.36 23.84
N SER A 403 -4.28 -1.20 23.90
CA SER A 403 -3.03 -0.99 23.18
C SER A 403 -3.24 -1.01 21.66
N ASN A 404 -4.04 -1.94 21.13
CA ASN A 404 -4.36 -2.01 19.73
C ASN A 404 -5.09 -0.74 19.25
N GLN A 405 -6.09 -0.27 19.99
CA GLN A 405 -6.77 0.99 19.67
C GLN A 405 -5.80 2.18 19.59
N HIS A 406 -4.86 2.25 20.53
CA HIS A 406 -3.83 3.31 20.53
C HIS A 406 -2.91 3.19 19.30
N PHE A 407 -2.45 1.98 18.95
CA PHE A 407 -1.64 1.77 17.73
C PHE A 407 -2.40 2.10 16.46
N ASP A 408 -3.69 1.78 16.37
CA ASP A 408 -4.55 2.13 15.23
C ASP A 408 -4.66 3.64 15.07
N GLU A 409 -4.90 4.38 16.16
CA GLU A 409 -4.94 5.85 16.15
C GLU A 409 -3.60 6.47 15.68
N LEU A 410 -2.48 5.97 16.18
CA LEU A 410 -1.15 6.45 15.77
C LEU A 410 -0.87 6.17 14.29
N THR A 411 -1.22 4.98 13.82
CA THR A 411 -1.08 4.59 12.41
C THR A 411 -1.93 5.48 11.51
N GLN A 412 -3.18 5.71 11.86
CA GLN A 412 -4.09 6.59 11.11
C GLN A 412 -3.59 8.04 11.07
N LYS A 413 -3.03 8.55 12.17
CA LYS A 413 -2.40 9.88 12.20
C LYS A 413 -1.19 9.97 11.27
N ALA A 414 -0.34 8.94 11.26
CA ALA A 414 0.83 8.88 10.38
C ALA A 414 0.42 8.81 8.89
N GLU A 415 -0.58 8.00 8.54
CA GLU A 415 -1.14 7.91 7.18
C GLU A 415 -1.76 9.23 6.74
N SER A 416 -2.52 9.88 7.61
CA SER A 416 -3.10 11.22 7.34
C SER A 416 -2.02 12.27 7.13
N ALA A 417 -0.93 12.23 7.91
CA ALA A 417 0.22 13.12 7.74
C ALA A 417 0.92 12.88 6.38
N ILE A 418 1.06 11.63 5.93
CA ILE A 418 1.59 11.30 4.60
C ILE A 418 0.72 11.90 3.50
N SER A 419 -0.60 11.72 3.58
CA SER A 419 -1.54 12.28 2.60
C SER A 419 -1.42 13.81 2.50
N LEU A 420 -1.43 14.51 3.63
CA LEU A 420 -1.28 15.97 3.68
C LEU A 420 0.08 16.44 3.13
N MET A 421 1.15 15.70 3.40
CA MET A 421 2.47 16.01 2.84
C MET A 421 2.52 15.81 1.33
N GLN A 422 1.88 14.78 0.78
CA GLN A 422 1.75 14.57 -0.66
C GLN A 422 0.93 15.68 -1.33
N GLU A 423 -0.19 16.07 -0.74
CA GLU A 423 -0.99 17.21 -1.22
C GLU A 423 -0.18 18.51 -1.21
N ARG A 424 0.55 18.77 -0.12
CA ARG A 424 1.42 19.95 0.00
C ARG A 424 2.51 19.93 -1.08
N ARG A 425 3.12 18.77 -1.35
CA ARG A 425 4.13 18.60 -2.40
C ARG A 425 3.58 18.98 -3.77
N MET A 426 2.40 18.47 -4.12
CA MET A 426 1.75 18.80 -5.39
C MET A 426 1.35 20.27 -5.49
N ALA A 427 0.80 20.83 -4.42
CA ALA A 427 0.42 22.25 -4.36
C ALA A 427 1.64 23.16 -4.48
N LEU A 428 2.78 22.79 -3.89
CA LEU A 428 4.02 23.54 -3.96
C LEU A 428 4.58 23.55 -5.39
N ILE A 429 4.64 22.40 -6.04
CA ILE A 429 5.06 22.28 -7.44
C ILE A 429 4.16 23.16 -8.32
N SER A 430 2.84 23.02 -8.16
CA SER A 430 1.87 23.82 -8.92
C SER A 430 2.07 25.32 -8.70
N ALA A 431 2.21 25.75 -7.46
CA ALA A 431 2.38 27.17 -7.14
C ALA A 431 3.68 27.77 -7.71
N ALA A 432 4.78 27.02 -7.66
CA ALA A 432 6.05 27.49 -8.19
C ALA A 432 6.05 27.57 -9.73
N VAL A 433 5.57 26.54 -10.43
CA VAL A 433 5.57 26.52 -11.90
C VAL A 433 4.51 27.41 -12.54
N THR A 434 3.48 27.83 -11.80
CA THR A 434 2.47 28.77 -12.26
C THR A 434 2.74 30.21 -11.79
N GLY A 435 3.89 30.45 -11.12
CA GLY A 435 4.30 31.78 -10.69
C GLY A 435 3.51 32.34 -9.50
N LYS A 436 2.96 31.48 -8.64
CA LYS A 436 2.31 31.91 -7.38
C LYS A 436 3.31 32.17 -6.25
N ILE A 437 4.56 31.71 -6.43
CA ILE A 437 5.67 31.89 -5.49
C ILE A 437 6.81 32.59 -6.21
N ASP A 438 7.25 33.72 -5.68
CA ASP A 438 8.43 34.43 -6.17
C ASP A 438 9.71 33.81 -5.59
N VAL A 439 10.47 33.18 -6.47
CA VAL A 439 11.71 32.47 -6.09
C VAL A 439 12.97 33.21 -6.56
N ARG A 440 12.85 34.42 -7.16
CA ARG A 440 13.98 35.14 -7.74
C ARG A 440 15.09 35.43 -6.72
N ASN A 441 14.72 35.74 -5.49
CA ASN A 441 15.64 36.01 -4.38
C ASN A 441 15.76 34.84 -3.39
N TRP A 442 15.20 33.67 -3.71
CA TRP A 442 15.27 32.53 -2.83
C TRP A 442 16.70 31.94 -2.80
N GLN A 443 17.17 31.70 -1.60
CA GLN A 443 18.45 31.00 -1.36
C GLN A 443 18.20 29.84 -0.40
N ALA A 444 18.86 28.72 -0.66
CA ALA A 444 18.80 27.60 0.26
C ALA A 444 19.32 28.01 1.64
N PRO A 445 18.61 27.73 2.75
CA PRO A 445 19.09 28.03 4.09
C PRO A 445 20.47 27.40 4.31
N THR A 446 21.39 28.14 4.88
CA THR A 446 22.69 27.61 5.29
C THR A 446 22.52 26.62 6.44
N LEU A 447 23.45 25.65 6.60
CA LEU A 447 23.39 24.60 7.63
C LEU A 447 23.14 25.14 9.06
N ALA A 448 23.55 26.36 9.35
CA ALA A 448 23.28 27.02 10.64
C ALA A 448 21.82 27.47 10.83
N GLY A 449 21.09 27.79 9.73
CA GLY A 449 19.66 28.14 9.79
C GLY A 449 18.72 26.93 9.78
N ALA A 450 19.17 25.78 9.28
CA ALA A 450 18.35 24.58 9.20
C ALA A 450 18.05 23.93 10.57
N GLN A 451 18.92 24.13 11.58
CA GLN A 451 18.70 23.63 12.93
C GLN A 451 17.61 24.42 13.68
N THR A 452 17.40 25.66 13.36
CA THR A 452 16.38 26.51 14.00
C THR A 452 14.97 26.25 13.43
N GLU A 453 14.85 25.81 12.15
CA GLU A 453 13.55 25.48 11.53
C GLU A 453 12.98 24.10 11.95
N LEU A 454 13.83 23.20 12.48
CA LEU A 454 13.41 21.88 12.99
C LEU A 454 12.96 21.93 14.46
N SER A 455 13.19 23.03 15.15
CA SER A 455 12.84 23.26 16.56
C SER A 455 11.66 24.23 16.77
N ALA A 456 11.07 24.74 15.72
CA ALA A 456 9.88 25.59 15.71
C ALA A 456 8.70 24.86 15.03
#